data_4eb53b5304f86e32de4e7757b6f6cc32
#
_entry.id   4eb53b5304f86e32de4e7757b6f6cc32
#
_cell.length_a   1.000
_cell.length_b   1.000
_cell.length_c   1.000
_cell.angle_alpha   90.00
_cell.angle_beta   90.00
_cell.angle_gamma   90.00
#
_symmetry.space_group_name_H-M   'P 1'
#
loop_
_entity.id
_entity.type
_entity.pdbx_description
1 polymer ?
#
loop_
_entity_poly.entity_id
_entity_poly.type
_entity_poly.pdbx_seq_one_letter_code
_entity_poly.pdbx_strand_id
1 'polypeptide(L)'
;MEITHIIKRDYQTTPFELEKITNAIEKAMQNVNNGTRRDAIAISNIVNGALLERKLNEPLYIPTVEQVQDIVEVKLMDSPFRDVAKAYILYRD
;
A
#
# COMPACT_ATOMS: atom_id res chain seq x y z
N MET A 1 3.09 4.56 17.92
CA MET A 1 4.14 4.47 16.87
C MET A 1 3.50 4.50 15.51
N GLU A 2 4.01 5.34 14.62
CA GLU A 2 3.44 5.53 13.29
C GLU A 2 4.55 5.52 12.24
N ILE A 3 4.17 5.17 10.99
CA ILE A 3 5.02 5.44 9.83
C ILE A 3 4.82 6.91 9.49
N THR A 4 5.86 7.72 9.61
CA THR A 4 5.77 9.17 9.40
C THR A 4 6.26 9.61 8.03
N HIS A 5 7.21 8.88 7.45
CA HIS A 5 7.84 9.22 6.19
C HIS A 5 7.99 8.02 5.28
N ILE A 6 8.20 8.29 4.00
CA ILE A 6 8.45 7.29 2.97
C ILE A 6 9.59 7.80 2.08
N ILE A 7 10.41 6.88 1.60
CA ILE A 7 11.53 7.21 0.70
C ILE A 7 11.07 7.02 -0.74
N LYS A 8 11.15 8.09 -1.53
CA LYS A 8 10.78 8.08 -2.94
C LYS A 8 11.90 7.48 -3.79
N ARG A 9 11.59 7.22 -5.07
CA ARG A 9 12.55 6.63 -6.02
C ARG A 9 13.79 7.48 -6.23
N ASP A 10 13.69 8.79 -6.03
CA ASP A 10 14.83 9.72 -6.12
C ASP A 10 15.58 9.84 -4.80
N TYR A 11 15.31 8.94 -3.85
CA TYR A 11 15.90 8.89 -2.51
C TYR A 11 15.52 10.04 -1.60
N GLN A 12 14.57 10.88 -2.00
CA GLN A 12 14.05 11.93 -1.13
C GLN A 12 13.00 11.36 -0.18
N THR A 13 12.97 11.86 1.04
CA THR A 13 11.95 11.49 2.03
C THR A 13 10.79 12.46 1.95
N THR A 14 9.57 11.93 2.00
CA THR A 14 8.36 12.74 2.04
C THR A 14 7.45 12.19 3.14
N PRO A 15 6.45 12.98 3.59
CA PRO A 15 5.47 12.45 4.54
C PRO A 15 4.75 11.23 3.99
N PHE A 16 4.52 10.25 4.86
CA PHE A 16 3.74 9.06 4.52
C PHE A 16 2.25 9.40 4.65
N GLU A 17 1.49 9.16 3.59
CA GLU A 17 0.05 9.43 3.56
C GLU A 17 -0.70 8.17 3.16
N LEU A 18 -1.31 7.51 4.14
CA LEU A 18 -2.05 6.28 3.93
C LEU A 18 -3.18 6.45 2.91
N GLU A 19 -3.79 7.63 2.88
CA GLU A 19 -4.87 7.92 1.92
C GLU A 19 -4.42 7.74 0.47
N LYS A 20 -3.18 8.03 0.15
CA LYS A 20 -2.66 7.83 -1.20
C LYS A 20 -2.64 6.35 -1.59
N ILE A 21 -2.33 5.48 -0.63
CA ILE A 21 -2.38 4.03 -0.83
C ILE A 21 -3.84 3.60 -1.07
N THR A 22 -4.75 4.08 -0.23
CA THR A 22 -6.18 3.80 -0.37
C THR A 22 -6.70 4.23 -1.74
N ASN A 23 -6.34 5.43 -2.18
CA ASN A 23 -6.77 5.96 -3.48
C ASN A 23 -6.25 5.11 -4.64
N ALA A 24 -4.99 4.67 -4.57
CA ALA A 24 -4.41 3.83 -5.61
C ALA A 24 -5.09 2.45 -5.68
N ILE A 25 -5.40 1.87 -4.53
CA ILE A 25 -6.12 0.59 -4.47
C ILE A 25 -7.53 0.74 -5.01
N GLU A 26 -8.24 1.80 -4.61
CA GLU A 26 -9.59 2.06 -5.10
C GLU A 26 -9.61 2.22 -6.62
N LYS A 27 -8.64 2.94 -7.16
CA LYS A 27 -8.52 3.13 -8.60
C LYS A 27 -8.35 1.79 -9.33
N ALA A 28 -7.51 0.91 -8.80
CA ALA A 28 -7.33 -0.42 -9.37
C ALA A 28 -8.62 -1.24 -9.27
N MET A 29 -9.36 -1.14 -8.15
CA MET A 29 -10.66 -1.79 -7.98
C MET A 29 -11.67 -1.32 -9.00
N GLN A 30 -11.75 0.00 -9.22
CA GLN A 30 -12.65 0.58 -10.22
C GLN A 30 -12.32 0.07 -11.62
N ASN A 31 -11.03 -0.08 -11.91
CA ASN A 31 -10.59 -0.51 -13.23
C ASN A 31 -11.07 -1.92 -13.60
N VAL A 32 -11.23 -2.79 -12.61
CA VAL A 32 -11.70 -4.18 -12.81
C VAL A 32 -13.12 -4.42 -12.27
N ASN A 33 -13.81 -3.36 -11.86
CA ASN A 33 -15.15 -3.42 -11.30
C ASN A 33 -15.26 -4.41 -10.13
N ASN A 34 -14.28 -4.42 -9.25
CA ASN A 34 -14.28 -5.30 -8.09
C ASN A 34 -13.74 -4.56 -6.87
N GLY A 35 -14.60 -4.38 -5.87
CA GLY A 35 -14.27 -3.70 -4.64
C GLY A 35 -14.83 -2.29 -4.57
N THR A 36 -14.92 -1.79 -3.35
CA THR A 36 -15.45 -0.47 -3.02
C THR A 36 -14.38 0.33 -2.28
N ARG A 37 -14.64 1.63 -2.04
CA ARG A 37 -13.72 2.42 -1.22
C ARG A 37 -13.54 1.83 0.18
N ARG A 38 -14.61 1.26 0.76
CA ARG A 38 -14.51 0.59 2.05
C ARG A 38 -13.53 -0.59 2.00
N ASP A 39 -13.56 -1.35 0.92
CA ASP A 39 -12.62 -2.46 0.71
C ASP A 39 -11.20 -1.94 0.56
N ALA A 40 -11.02 -0.85 -0.18
CA ALA A 40 -9.71 -0.22 -0.36
C ALA A 40 -9.15 0.27 0.98
N ILE A 41 -9.98 0.85 1.83
CA ILE A 41 -9.59 1.29 3.17
C ILE A 41 -9.16 0.08 4.01
N ALA A 42 -9.91 -1.02 3.94
CA ALA A 42 -9.57 -2.23 4.70
C ALA A 42 -8.20 -2.78 4.27
N ILE A 43 -7.94 -2.87 2.98
CA ILE A 43 -6.65 -3.34 2.47
C ILE A 43 -5.52 -2.38 2.88
N SER A 44 -5.73 -1.08 2.75
CA SER A 44 -4.69 -0.11 3.12
C SER A 44 -4.37 -0.15 4.62
N ASN A 45 -5.35 -0.42 5.46
CA ASN A 45 -5.11 -0.60 6.90
C ASN A 45 -4.29 -1.85 7.18
N ILE A 46 -4.51 -2.92 6.44
CA ILE A 46 -3.70 -4.14 6.54
C ILE A 46 -2.25 -3.86 6.13
N VAL A 47 -2.07 -3.11 5.04
CA VAL A 47 -0.74 -2.69 4.59
C VAL A 47 -0.04 -1.86 5.67
N ASN A 48 -0.75 -0.89 6.23
CA ASN A 48 -0.21 -0.05 7.31
C ASN A 48 0.19 -0.89 8.52
N GLY A 49 -0.61 -1.88 8.88
CA GLY A 49 -0.29 -2.81 9.98
C GLY A 49 1.01 -3.58 9.72
N ALA A 50 1.23 -4.02 8.48
CA ALA A 50 2.47 -4.71 8.11
C ALA A 50 3.69 -3.79 8.24
N LEU A 51 3.55 -2.53 7.83
CA LEU A 51 4.62 -1.53 7.96
C LEU A 51 4.93 -1.23 9.42
N LEU A 52 3.90 -1.10 10.24
CA LEU A 52 4.06 -0.84 11.68
C LEU A 52 4.74 -2.01 12.39
N GLU A 53 4.39 -3.24 12.03
CA GLU A 53 5.02 -4.43 12.58
C GLU A 53 6.52 -4.44 12.29
N ARG A 54 6.90 -4.10 11.06
CA ARG A 54 8.31 -3.99 10.71
C ARG A 54 9.02 -2.91 11.50
N LYS A 55 8.36 -1.76 11.70
CA LYS A 55 8.94 -0.67 12.48
C LYS A 55 9.13 -1.04 13.95
N LEU A 56 8.26 -1.88 14.51
CA LEU A 56 8.43 -2.38 15.87
C LEU A 56 9.73 -3.18 16.01
N ASN A 57 10.10 -3.95 15.01
CA ASN A 57 11.33 -4.74 15.00
C ASN A 57 12.56 -3.92 14.60
N GLU A 58 12.35 -2.87 13.80
CA GLU A 58 13.40 -2.00 13.30
C GLU A 58 12.98 -0.55 13.50
N PRO A 59 13.22 0.02 14.71
CA PRO A 59 12.69 1.36 15.05
C PRO A 59 13.08 2.49 14.10
N LEU A 60 14.20 2.36 13.39
CA LEU A 60 14.65 3.37 12.42
C LEU A 60 14.14 3.12 11.01
N TYR A 61 13.29 2.10 10.83
CA TYR A 61 12.77 1.74 9.53
C TYR A 61 11.95 2.86 8.89
N ILE A 62 12.28 3.20 7.65
CA ILE A 62 11.50 4.09 6.81
C ILE A 62 11.26 3.32 5.51
N PRO A 63 10.00 3.02 5.15
CA PRO A 63 9.72 2.25 3.94
C PRO A 63 10.05 3.04 2.67
N THR A 64 10.45 2.34 1.63
CA THR A 64 10.51 2.91 0.29
C THR A 64 9.15 2.76 -0.39
N VAL A 65 8.90 3.58 -1.40
CA VAL A 65 7.68 3.47 -2.22
C VAL A 65 7.54 2.05 -2.78
N GLU A 66 8.64 1.47 -3.26
CA GLU A 66 8.58 0.12 -3.86
C GLU A 66 8.24 -0.94 -2.83
N GLN A 67 8.77 -0.84 -1.60
CA GLN A 67 8.42 -1.78 -0.53
C GLN A 67 6.94 -1.70 -0.19
N VAL A 68 6.39 -0.48 -0.11
CA VAL A 68 4.95 -0.29 0.13
C VAL A 68 4.14 -0.93 -0.99
N GLN A 69 4.52 -0.69 -2.24
CA GLN A 69 3.82 -1.26 -3.39
C GLN A 69 3.87 -2.78 -3.39
N ASP A 70 5.02 -3.37 -3.03
CA ASP A 70 5.15 -4.83 -2.93
C ASP A 70 4.21 -5.39 -1.86
N ILE A 71 4.09 -4.71 -0.72
CA ILE A 71 3.19 -5.14 0.36
C ILE A 71 1.74 -5.05 -0.11
N VAL A 72 1.36 -3.98 -0.81
CA VAL A 72 0.01 -3.83 -1.37
C VAL A 72 -0.31 -5.02 -2.28
N GLU A 73 0.59 -5.37 -3.18
CA GLU A 73 0.40 -6.51 -4.07
C GLU A 73 0.16 -7.80 -3.31
N VAL A 74 1.01 -8.08 -2.31
CA VAL A 74 0.89 -9.30 -1.51
C VAL A 74 -0.45 -9.34 -0.79
N LYS A 75 -0.87 -8.23 -0.18
CA LYS A 75 -2.13 -8.20 0.56
C LYS A 75 -3.35 -8.34 -0.36
N LEU A 76 -3.30 -7.76 -1.55
CA LEU A 76 -4.36 -7.97 -2.55
C LEU A 76 -4.38 -9.41 -3.04
N MET A 77 -3.21 -10.03 -3.26
CA MET A 77 -3.15 -11.44 -3.69
C MET A 77 -3.67 -12.40 -2.62
N ASP A 78 -3.50 -12.05 -1.34
CA ASP A 78 -3.97 -12.86 -0.21
C ASP A 78 -5.44 -12.59 0.14
N SER A 79 -6.11 -11.75 -0.61
CA SER A 79 -7.50 -11.34 -0.41
C SER A 79 -8.38 -11.87 -1.54
N PRO A 80 -9.72 -11.68 -1.45
CA PRO A 80 -10.60 -11.98 -2.58
C PRO A 80 -10.37 -11.09 -3.81
N PHE A 81 -9.49 -10.09 -3.72
CA PHE A 81 -9.26 -9.10 -4.78
C PHE A 81 -8.01 -9.41 -5.61
N ARG A 82 -7.83 -10.66 -6.01
CA ARG A 82 -6.65 -11.07 -6.81
C ARG A 82 -6.59 -10.38 -8.17
N ASP A 83 -7.73 -10.16 -8.80
CA ASP A 83 -7.81 -9.45 -10.06
C ASP A 83 -7.42 -7.98 -9.90
N VAL A 84 -7.72 -7.39 -8.74
CA VAL A 84 -7.30 -6.04 -8.40
C VAL A 84 -5.78 -5.96 -8.29
N ALA A 85 -5.14 -7.00 -7.76
CA ALA A 85 -3.67 -7.05 -7.66
C ALA A 85 -3.02 -6.90 -9.04
N LYS A 86 -3.54 -7.56 -10.07
CA LYS A 86 -3.02 -7.46 -11.42
C LYS A 86 -3.17 -6.04 -11.97
N ALA A 87 -4.33 -5.40 -11.74
CA ALA A 87 -4.54 -4.03 -12.16
C ALA A 87 -3.60 -3.07 -11.42
N TYR A 88 -3.39 -3.29 -10.13
CA TYR A 88 -2.50 -2.46 -9.32
C TYR A 88 -1.06 -2.54 -9.84
N ILE A 89 -0.58 -3.73 -10.19
CA ILE A 89 0.76 -3.92 -10.74
C ILE A 89 0.98 -3.05 -11.99
N LEU A 90 -0.03 -2.95 -12.84
CA LEU A 90 0.05 -2.13 -14.04
C LEU A 90 0.12 -0.63 -13.75
N TYR A 91 -0.41 -0.19 -12.61
CA TYR A 91 -0.45 1.22 -12.25
C TYR A 91 0.73 1.71 -11.42
N ARG A 92 1.50 0.81 -10.83
CA ARG A 92 2.55 1.22 -9.89
C ARG A 92 3.77 1.85 -10.57
N ASP A 93 3.86 1.72 -11.86
CA ASP A 93 4.91 2.36 -12.64
C ASP A 93 4.49 3.80 -12.99
#